data_f7f30b8db59735417a4324de80624b7c
#
_entry.id   f7f30b8db59735417a4324de80624b7c
#
_cell.length_a   1.000
_cell.length_b   1.000
_cell.length_c   1.000
_cell.angle_alpha   90.00
_cell.angle_beta   90.00
_cell.angle_gamma   90.00
#
_symmetry.space_group_name_H-M   'P 1'
#
loop_
_entity.id
_entity.type
_entity.pdbx_description
1 polymer ?
#
loop_
_entity_poly.entity_id
_entity_poly.type
_entity_poly.pdbx_seq_one_letter_code
_entity_poly.pdbx_strand_id
1 'polypeptide(L)'
;MNQPDREVLVQRMRRFGTTIFAEMSALAVQTGAINLGQGFPDTDGPAEVLDAAVAAIRAGHNQYPPGRGIPELRSAIAEHQRLWYDLVYNPDTEVLVTAGATEAITAAILALCERGDEVIALEPTYDSYAASVALAGARLVPIRLDFPDYRVDLDRLRAAVTPRTRLILINSPHNPTGRVLDRQELAGIADLAVRHDLLVLSDEVYEHLTFDGHEHLPLASFPGMRDRTLQVSSAGKTFSATGWKIGWVCAGPALIDAVTTTKQFLTYVNGAPFQWAVAEGLALPQDRFEQIRLTLQVGRDQLIGGLVAAGLRVATSQATYFVTADISPLGEADGYDFCRTLPERCGVVAIPNQVFYAEPDQAARRLVRFAFCKRPEVLAEAADRLASLSSGSR
;
A
#
# COMPACT_ATOMS: atom_id res chain seq x y z
N MET A 1 -3.27 26.60 -41.76
CA MET A 1 -2.64 25.31 -41.35
C MET A 1 -3.04 25.07 -39.90
N ASN A 2 -4.07 24.25 -39.67
CA ASN A 2 -4.43 23.82 -38.30
C ASN A 2 -3.25 23.00 -37.78
N GLN A 3 -2.66 23.43 -36.65
CA GLN A 3 -1.73 22.57 -35.90
C GLN A 3 -2.50 21.28 -35.53
N PRO A 4 -1.96 20.09 -35.79
CA PRO A 4 -2.60 18.86 -35.32
C PRO A 4 -2.79 18.96 -33.81
N ASP A 5 -3.97 18.58 -33.31
CA ASP A 5 -4.29 18.53 -31.88
C ASP A 5 -3.15 17.83 -31.14
N ARG A 6 -2.30 18.63 -30.51
CA ARG A 6 -1.19 18.12 -29.71
C ARG A 6 -1.81 17.55 -28.44
N GLU A 7 -1.79 16.24 -28.30
CA GLU A 7 -2.20 15.62 -27.05
C GLU A 7 -1.49 16.29 -25.87
N VAL A 8 -2.25 16.77 -24.91
CA VAL A 8 -1.75 17.57 -23.79
C VAL A 8 -0.87 16.71 -22.86
N LEU A 9 -1.28 15.44 -22.64
CA LEU A 9 -0.58 14.54 -21.74
C LEU A 9 0.65 13.90 -22.41
N VAL A 10 1.78 13.88 -21.71
CA VAL A 10 2.99 13.22 -22.21
C VAL A 10 2.79 11.73 -22.42
N GLN A 11 3.40 11.15 -23.45
CA GLN A 11 3.15 9.79 -23.91
C GLN A 11 3.24 8.72 -22.80
N ARG A 12 4.26 8.80 -21.93
CA ARG A 12 4.47 7.83 -20.86
C ARG A 12 3.38 7.81 -19.80
N MET A 13 2.55 8.88 -19.71
CA MET A 13 1.47 8.99 -18.73
C MET A 13 0.07 8.73 -19.33
N ARG A 14 -0.08 8.60 -20.64
CA ARG A 14 -1.38 8.46 -21.31
C ARG A 14 -2.18 7.23 -20.90
N ARG A 15 -1.51 6.17 -20.47
CA ARG A 15 -2.16 4.94 -19.99
C ARG A 15 -2.75 5.09 -18.57
N PHE A 16 -2.39 6.14 -17.84
CA PHE A 16 -2.89 6.41 -16.49
C PHE A 16 -4.00 7.48 -16.58
N GLY A 17 -5.24 7.03 -16.75
CA GLY A 17 -6.42 7.90 -16.82
C GLY A 17 -7.08 8.10 -15.44
N THR A 18 -8.38 8.33 -15.45
CA THR A 18 -9.20 8.35 -14.22
C THR A 18 -9.07 7.00 -13.51
N THR A 19 -8.76 7.04 -12.22
CA THR A 19 -8.56 5.82 -11.45
C THR A 19 -9.91 5.12 -11.22
N ILE A 20 -9.88 3.78 -11.18
CA ILE A 20 -11.06 2.96 -10.82
C ILE A 20 -11.62 3.36 -9.45
N PHE A 21 -10.77 3.84 -8.55
CA PHE A 21 -11.17 4.32 -7.23
C PHE A 21 -12.10 5.52 -7.31
N ALA A 22 -11.84 6.46 -8.21
CA ALA A 22 -12.72 7.61 -8.43
C ALA A 22 -14.05 7.18 -9.05
N GLU A 23 -14.05 6.28 -10.04
CA GLU A 23 -15.25 5.72 -10.67
C GLU A 23 -16.13 5.01 -9.64
N MET A 24 -15.56 4.09 -8.88
CA MET A 24 -16.32 3.31 -7.89
C MET A 24 -16.81 4.18 -6.71
N SER A 25 -16.06 5.21 -6.32
CA SER A 25 -16.53 6.15 -5.30
C SER A 25 -17.71 7.00 -5.79
N ALA A 26 -17.66 7.46 -7.03
CA ALA A 26 -18.78 8.17 -7.62
C ALA A 26 -20.03 7.28 -7.71
N LEU A 27 -19.85 6.03 -8.09
CA LEU A 27 -20.93 5.04 -8.14
C LEU A 27 -21.53 4.79 -6.74
N ALA A 28 -20.70 4.68 -5.69
CA ALA A 28 -21.18 4.53 -4.32
C ALA A 28 -22.04 5.73 -3.88
N VAL A 29 -21.60 6.95 -4.17
CA VAL A 29 -22.37 8.17 -3.84
C VAL A 29 -23.69 8.21 -4.63
N GLN A 30 -23.65 7.90 -5.92
CA GLN A 30 -24.82 7.92 -6.80
C GLN A 30 -25.89 6.90 -6.38
N THR A 31 -25.49 5.73 -5.91
CA THR A 31 -26.41 4.61 -5.57
C THR A 31 -26.74 4.54 -4.07
N GLY A 32 -26.06 5.28 -3.21
CA GLY A 32 -26.16 5.15 -1.76
C GLY A 32 -25.61 3.80 -1.24
N ALA A 33 -24.76 3.13 -2.03
CA ALA A 33 -24.19 1.83 -1.67
C ALA A 33 -23.06 1.96 -0.65
N ILE A 34 -22.87 0.90 0.17
CA ILE A 34 -21.74 0.80 1.10
C ILE A 34 -20.45 0.66 0.31
N ASN A 35 -19.51 1.60 0.49
CA ASN A 35 -18.27 1.62 -0.25
C ASN A 35 -17.19 0.76 0.43
N LEU A 36 -17.05 -0.49 0.01
CA LEU A 36 -15.94 -1.39 0.36
C LEU A 36 -14.82 -1.39 -0.69
N GLY A 37 -14.88 -0.52 -1.69
CA GLY A 37 -13.81 -0.36 -2.69
C GLY A 37 -12.64 0.45 -2.19
N GLN A 38 -12.92 1.46 -1.36
CA GLN A 38 -11.91 2.41 -0.88
C GLN A 38 -11.17 1.90 0.37
N GLY A 39 -9.83 1.91 0.26
CA GLY A 39 -8.90 1.51 1.32
C GLY A 39 -8.57 2.66 2.28
N PHE A 40 -9.59 3.31 2.83
CA PHE A 40 -9.42 4.23 3.95
C PHE A 40 -10.51 3.98 5.01
N PRO A 41 -10.13 4.04 6.31
CA PRO A 41 -11.07 3.87 7.40
C PRO A 41 -12.18 4.93 7.41
N ASP A 42 -13.35 4.57 7.94
CA ASP A 42 -14.43 5.48 8.29
C ASP A 42 -14.49 5.76 9.81
N THR A 43 -13.39 5.43 10.48
CA THR A 43 -13.14 5.73 11.90
C THR A 43 -11.93 6.64 12.00
N ASP A 44 -11.92 7.46 13.04
CA ASP A 44 -10.75 8.25 13.40
C ASP A 44 -9.64 7.38 14.01
N GLY A 45 -8.42 7.92 13.98
CA GLY A 45 -7.27 7.33 14.68
C GLY A 45 -7.36 7.47 16.21
N PRO A 46 -6.32 7.02 16.94
CA PRO A 46 -6.25 7.17 18.39
C PRO A 46 -6.43 8.62 18.82
N ALA A 47 -7.25 8.84 19.86
CA ALA A 47 -7.53 10.17 20.37
C ALA A 47 -6.27 10.93 20.76
N GLU A 48 -5.28 10.23 21.31
CA GLU A 48 -3.98 10.79 21.69
C GLU A 48 -3.27 11.42 20.49
N VAL A 49 -3.33 10.79 19.32
CA VAL A 49 -2.71 11.28 18.09
C VAL A 49 -3.48 12.50 17.55
N LEU A 50 -4.81 12.50 17.63
CA LEU A 50 -5.64 13.62 17.21
C LEU A 50 -5.43 14.84 18.12
N ASP A 51 -5.41 14.62 19.44
CA ASP A 51 -5.19 15.69 20.43
C ASP A 51 -3.80 16.30 20.28
N ALA A 52 -2.78 15.50 20.02
CA ALA A 52 -1.42 15.98 19.74
C ALA A 52 -1.37 16.86 18.47
N ALA A 53 -2.12 16.52 17.41
CA ALA A 53 -2.21 17.38 16.23
C ALA A 53 -2.87 18.73 16.54
N VAL A 54 -3.97 18.73 17.30
CA VAL A 54 -4.64 19.96 17.75
C VAL A 54 -3.69 20.81 18.61
N ALA A 55 -2.97 20.18 19.53
CA ALA A 55 -1.99 20.86 20.38
C ALA A 55 -0.88 21.49 19.56
N ALA A 56 -0.32 20.78 18.59
CA ALA A 56 0.73 21.28 17.69
C ALA A 56 0.27 22.49 16.85
N ILE A 57 -0.97 22.45 16.32
CA ILE A 57 -1.56 23.58 15.60
C ILE A 57 -1.64 24.82 16.51
N ARG A 58 -2.14 24.65 17.74
CA ARG A 58 -2.31 25.75 18.72
C ARG A 58 -0.98 26.27 19.26
N ALA A 59 0.03 25.40 19.35
CA ALA A 59 1.40 25.78 19.74
C ALA A 59 2.17 26.55 18.66
N GLY A 60 1.60 26.68 17.45
CA GLY A 60 2.19 27.47 16.38
C GLY A 60 3.11 26.67 15.45
N HIS A 61 3.10 25.35 15.48
CA HIS A 61 3.86 24.50 14.55
C HIS A 61 3.24 24.48 13.15
N ASN A 62 3.00 25.67 12.56
CA ASN A 62 2.26 25.82 11.29
C ASN A 62 3.14 26.31 10.13
N GLN A 63 4.43 26.53 10.38
CA GLN A 63 5.38 26.95 9.35
C GLN A 63 6.15 25.76 8.78
N TYR A 64 6.94 25.99 7.73
CA TYR A 64 7.75 24.95 7.11
C TYR A 64 8.63 24.20 8.12
N PRO A 65 8.51 22.89 8.26
CA PRO A 65 9.43 22.09 9.04
C PRO A 65 10.76 21.93 8.32
N PRO A 66 11.82 21.39 8.96
CA PRO A 66 13.06 21.03 8.29
C PRO A 66 12.82 20.07 7.10
N GLY A 67 13.64 20.18 6.05
CA GLY A 67 13.49 19.44 4.79
C GLY A 67 13.41 17.91 4.95
N ARG A 68 14.12 17.35 5.95
CA ARG A 68 14.08 15.92 6.30
C ARG A 68 12.97 15.54 7.29
N GLY A 69 12.18 16.48 7.75
CA GLY A 69 11.21 16.33 8.84
C GLY A 69 11.76 16.81 10.18
N ILE A 70 10.86 17.02 11.14
CA ILE A 70 11.25 17.47 12.48
C ILE A 70 12.11 16.42 13.20
N PRO A 71 13.10 16.83 14.02
CA PRO A 71 13.96 15.89 14.74
C PRO A 71 13.18 14.93 15.63
N GLU A 72 12.12 15.38 16.26
CA GLU A 72 11.25 14.59 17.13
C GLU A 72 10.63 13.41 16.39
N LEU A 73 10.09 13.62 15.19
CA LEU A 73 9.52 12.54 14.38
C LEU A 73 10.59 11.59 13.87
N ARG A 74 11.73 12.11 13.38
CA ARG A 74 12.83 11.27 12.91
C ARG A 74 13.38 10.37 14.03
N SER A 75 13.50 10.91 15.25
CA SER A 75 13.91 10.15 16.43
C SER A 75 12.85 9.10 16.83
N ALA A 76 11.56 9.45 16.79
CA ALA A 76 10.48 8.51 17.05
C ALA A 76 10.44 7.37 16.03
N ILE A 77 10.68 7.65 14.74
CA ILE A 77 10.78 6.63 13.69
C ILE A 77 11.97 5.69 13.94
N ALA A 78 13.16 6.24 14.24
CA ALA A 78 14.35 5.43 14.51
C ALA A 78 14.17 4.54 15.74
N GLU A 79 13.57 5.06 16.80
CA GLU A 79 13.25 4.30 18.01
C GLU A 79 12.18 3.22 17.75
N HIS A 80 11.15 3.53 16.97
CA HIS A 80 10.14 2.56 16.55
C HIS A 80 10.78 1.39 15.79
N GLN A 81 11.68 1.64 14.84
CA GLN A 81 12.38 0.61 14.10
C GLN A 81 13.27 -0.27 15.01
N ARG A 82 13.90 0.35 16.01
CA ARG A 82 14.69 -0.36 17.00
C ARG A 82 13.83 -1.27 17.89
N LEU A 83 12.70 -0.77 18.37
CA LEU A 83 11.83 -1.49 19.30
C LEU A 83 11.08 -2.66 18.67
N TRP A 84 10.61 -2.47 17.43
CA TRP A 84 9.78 -3.46 16.75
C TRP A 84 10.57 -4.47 15.93
N TYR A 85 11.76 -4.07 15.39
CA TYR A 85 12.45 -4.85 14.38
C TYR A 85 13.95 -5.04 14.66
N ASP A 86 14.46 -4.51 15.76
CA ASP A 86 15.91 -4.50 16.09
C ASP A 86 16.77 -3.85 14.98
N LEU A 87 16.19 -2.88 14.27
CA LEU A 87 16.86 -2.12 13.24
C LEU A 87 17.30 -0.76 13.78
N VAL A 88 18.60 -0.50 13.78
CA VAL A 88 19.19 0.75 14.27
C VAL A 88 19.39 1.71 13.10
N TYR A 89 18.75 2.87 13.14
CA TYR A 89 18.88 3.97 12.20
C TYR A 89 19.33 5.24 12.92
N ASN A 90 20.28 5.97 12.30
CA ASN A 90 20.61 7.32 12.75
C ASN A 90 19.50 8.29 12.29
N PRO A 91 18.76 8.94 13.22
CA PRO A 91 17.65 9.82 12.86
C PRO A 91 18.07 11.02 12.00
N ASP A 92 19.33 11.46 12.07
CA ASP A 92 19.80 12.64 11.34
C ASP A 92 20.24 12.34 9.90
N THR A 93 20.70 11.12 9.63
CA THR A 93 21.29 10.77 8.34
C THR A 93 20.55 9.66 7.61
N GLU A 94 19.73 8.84 8.30
CA GLU A 94 19.13 7.64 7.75
C GLU A 94 17.59 7.63 7.80
N VAL A 95 16.97 8.75 8.18
CA VAL A 95 15.50 8.91 8.21
C VAL A 95 15.08 10.14 7.42
N LEU A 96 14.09 10.00 6.54
CA LEU A 96 13.51 11.08 5.76
C LEU A 96 11.98 11.03 5.86
N VAL A 97 11.36 12.11 6.32
CA VAL A 97 9.90 12.28 6.34
C VAL A 97 9.40 12.73 4.98
N THR A 98 8.28 12.15 4.53
CA THR A 98 7.69 12.39 3.20
C THR A 98 6.19 12.66 3.28
N ALA A 99 5.60 13.20 2.21
CA ALA A 99 4.15 13.39 2.08
C ALA A 99 3.44 12.04 1.81
N GLY A 100 3.53 11.14 2.78
CA GLY A 100 3.06 9.77 2.72
C GLY A 100 3.98 8.87 1.89
N ALA A 101 3.70 7.56 1.90
CA ALA A 101 4.48 6.55 1.20
C ALA A 101 4.51 6.76 -0.33
N THR A 102 3.45 7.30 -0.92
CA THR A 102 3.41 7.56 -2.37
C THR A 102 4.51 8.52 -2.80
N GLU A 103 4.77 9.59 -2.05
CA GLU A 103 5.90 10.48 -2.33
C GLU A 103 7.23 9.78 -2.10
N ALA A 104 7.36 9.03 -1.00
CA ALA A 104 8.58 8.27 -0.70
C ALA A 104 8.98 7.36 -1.86
N ILE A 105 8.04 6.57 -2.35
CA ILE A 105 8.23 5.63 -3.47
C ILE A 105 8.54 6.37 -4.77
N THR A 106 7.76 7.41 -5.09
CA THR A 106 7.98 8.19 -6.31
C THR A 106 9.34 8.89 -6.29
N ALA A 107 9.70 9.54 -5.18
CA ALA A 107 10.98 10.21 -5.03
C ALA A 107 12.16 9.23 -5.10
N ALA A 108 12.03 8.05 -4.49
CA ALA A 108 13.05 7.01 -4.55
C ALA A 108 13.26 6.51 -6.00
N ILE A 109 12.18 6.21 -6.72
CA ILE A 109 12.27 5.74 -8.11
C ILE A 109 12.86 6.83 -9.02
N LEU A 110 12.43 8.09 -8.87
CA LEU A 110 12.98 9.22 -9.64
C LEU A 110 14.45 9.51 -9.32
N ALA A 111 14.90 9.24 -8.09
CA ALA A 111 16.28 9.46 -7.66
C ALA A 111 17.23 8.33 -8.09
N LEU A 112 16.74 7.10 -8.24
CA LEU A 112 17.56 5.90 -8.34
C LEU A 112 17.47 5.18 -9.69
N CYS A 113 16.47 5.53 -10.52
CA CYS A 113 16.24 4.90 -11.81
C CYS A 113 16.35 5.92 -12.94
N GLU A 114 17.03 5.53 -14.01
CA GLU A 114 17.16 6.28 -15.24
C GLU A 114 16.26 5.72 -16.35
N ARG A 115 16.21 6.45 -17.47
CA ARG A 115 15.45 6.00 -18.63
C ARG A 115 16.02 4.69 -19.17
N GLY A 116 15.17 3.68 -19.21
CA GLY A 116 15.49 2.34 -19.71
C GLY A 116 15.89 1.34 -18.64
N ASP A 117 16.06 1.79 -17.39
CA ASP A 117 16.21 0.89 -16.25
C ASP A 117 14.95 0.05 -16.04
N GLU A 118 15.12 -1.09 -15.39
CA GLU A 118 14.04 -2.01 -15.07
C GLU A 118 13.82 -2.04 -13.56
N VAL A 119 12.52 -1.92 -13.19
CA VAL A 119 12.04 -2.10 -11.82
C VAL A 119 11.19 -3.36 -11.79
N ILE A 120 11.65 -4.38 -11.08
CA ILE A 120 10.87 -5.59 -10.84
C ILE A 120 9.89 -5.32 -9.72
N ALA A 121 8.60 -5.69 -9.88
CA ALA A 121 7.60 -5.58 -8.83
C ALA A 121 6.70 -6.82 -8.77
N LEU A 122 6.22 -7.16 -7.57
CA LEU A 122 5.26 -8.25 -7.35
C LEU A 122 3.86 -7.78 -7.80
N GLU A 123 3.24 -8.55 -8.68
CA GLU A 123 1.91 -8.25 -9.24
C GLU A 123 0.86 -9.23 -8.70
N PRO A 124 -0.36 -8.76 -8.28
CA PRO A 124 -0.95 -7.44 -8.55
C PRO A 124 -0.23 -6.30 -7.83
N THR A 125 -0.08 -5.15 -8.49
CA THR A 125 0.64 -3.99 -7.95
C THR A 125 -0.29 -2.87 -7.54
N TYR A 126 0.05 -2.13 -6.47
CA TYR A 126 -0.60 -0.86 -6.21
C TYR A 126 -0.34 0.10 -7.39
N ASP A 127 -1.37 0.77 -7.85
CA ASP A 127 -1.39 1.54 -9.11
C ASP A 127 -0.31 2.64 -9.20
N SER A 128 0.05 3.25 -8.09
CA SER A 128 1.08 4.30 -8.07
C SER A 128 2.47 3.81 -8.45
N TYR A 129 2.78 2.51 -8.32
CA TYR A 129 4.11 1.98 -8.65
C TYR A 129 4.38 2.09 -10.15
N ALA A 130 3.43 1.62 -10.96
CA ALA A 130 3.56 1.70 -12.42
C ALA A 130 3.65 3.14 -12.91
N ALA A 131 2.90 4.06 -12.28
CA ALA A 131 2.95 5.48 -12.60
C ALA A 131 4.31 6.11 -12.24
N SER A 132 4.85 5.79 -11.04
CA SER A 132 6.15 6.29 -10.58
C SER A 132 7.29 5.80 -11.48
N VAL A 133 7.28 4.51 -11.86
CA VAL A 133 8.25 3.93 -12.80
C VAL A 133 8.16 4.62 -14.16
N ALA A 134 6.94 4.86 -14.68
CA ALA A 134 6.75 5.58 -15.93
C ALA A 134 7.24 7.04 -15.87
N LEU A 135 7.05 7.73 -14.73
CA LEU A 135 7.57 9.09 -14.54
C LEU A 135 9.10 9.14 -14.66
N ALA A 136 9.82 8.16 -14.13
CA ALA A 136 11.27 8.04 -14.27
C ALA A 136 11.70 7.65 -15.70
N GLY A 137 10.77 7.20 -16.55
CA GLY A 137 11.09 6.67 -17.87
C GLY A 137 11.67 5.24 -17.83
N ALA A 138 11.60 4.60 -16.68
CA ALA A 138 11.97 3.21 -16.45
C ALA A 138 10.86 2.24 -16.88
N ARG A 139 11.15 0.95 -16.91
CA ARG A 139 10.22 -0.13 -17.27
C ARG A 139 9.86 -0.98 -16.04
N LEU A 140 8.58 -1.12 -15.78
CA LEU A 140 8.08 -2.07 -14.77
C LEU A 140 8.15 -3.50 -15.35
N VAL A 141 8.70 -4.43 -14.56
CA VAL A 141 8.77 -5.87 -14.86
C VAL A 141 7.95 -6.61 -13.80
N PRO A 142 6.71 -7.01 -14.11
CA PRO A 142 5.84 -7.63 -13.12
C PRO A 142 6.22 -9.09 -12.89
N ILE A 143 6.22 -9.51 -11.63
CA ILE A 143 6.31 -10.92 -11.19
C ILE A 143 4.97 -11.29 -10.59
N ARG A 144 4.25 -12.13 -11.29
CA ARG A 144 2.89 -12.49 -10.93
C ARG A 144 2.83 -13.37 -9.68
N LEU A 145 1.94 -12.99 -8.78
CA LEU A 145 1.49 -13.78 -7.64
C LEU A 145 0.11 -14.36 -7.98
N ASP A 146 -0.02 -15.67 -7.86
CA ASP A 146 -1.24 -16.37 -8.29
C ASP A 146 -2.22 -16.61 -7.12
N PHE A 147 -3.51 -16.35 -7.35
CA PHE A 147 -4.60 -16.64 -6.42
C PHE A 147 -4.74 -18.17 -6.22
N PRO A 148 -5.04 -18.67 -5.00
CA PRO A 148 -5.37 -17.90 -3.79
C PRO A 148 -4.16 -17.58 -2.89
N ASP A 149 -3.02 -18.23 -3.08
CA ASP A 149 -1.94 -18.25 -2.11
C ASP A 149 -0.97 -17.07 -2.26
N TYR A 150 -0.92 -16.47 -3.44
CA TYR A 150 -0.09 -15.32 -3.75
C TYR A 150 1.38 -15.46 -3.34
N ARG A 151 1.94 -16.66 -3.50
CA ARG A 151 3.35 -16.96 -3.20
C ARG A 151 4.26 -16.37 -4.26
N VAL A 152 5.45 -15.95 -3.81
CA VAL A 152 6.51 -15.48 -4.71
C VAL A 152 7.18 -16.68 -5.37
N ASP A 153 7.12 -16.76 -6.70
CA ASP A 153 7.90 -17.70 -7.48
C ASP A 153 9.33 -17.13 -7.65
N LEU A 154 10.24 -17.64 -6.83
CA LEU A 154 11.63 -17.19 -6.80
C LEU A 154 12.38 -17.54 -8.09
N ASP A 155 11.97 -18.56 -8.85
CA ASP A 155 12.59 -18.89 -10.12
C ASP A 155 12.17 -17.91 -11.22
N ARG A 156 10.87 -17.54 -11.27
CA ARG A 156 10.40 -16.43 -12.10
C ARG A 156 11.09 -15.12 -11.76
N LEU A 157 11.26 -14.83 -10.47
CA LEU A 157 11.94 -13.62 -10.03
C LEU A 157 13.40 -13.60 -10.50
N ARG A 158 14.14 -14.70 -10.36
CA ARG A 158 15.52 -14.83 -10.85
C ARG A 158 15.62 -14.66 -12.36
N ALA A 159 14.71 -15.29 -13.10
CA ALA A 159 14.69 -15.22 -14.58
C ALA A 159 14.36 -13.80 -15.09
N ALA A 160 13.73 -12.96 -14.30
CA ALA A 160 13.38 -11.59 -14.67
C ALA A 160 14.55 -10.60 -14.53
N VAL A 161 15.61 -10.96 -13.81
CA VAL A 161 16.78 -10.07 -13.63
C VAL A 161 17.58 -9.98 -14.92
N THR A 162 17.84 -8.76 -15.37
CA THR A 162 18.66 -8.45 -16.53
C THR A 162 19.75 -7.44 -16.17
N PRO A 163 20.72 -7.17 -17.05
CA PRO A 163 21.70 -6.09 -16.81
C PRO A 163 21.09 -4.68 -16.67
N ARG A 164 19.81 -4.50 -17.02
CA ARG A 164 19.07 -3.24 -16.83
C ARG A 164 18.29 -3.20 -15.52
N THR A 165 18.17 -4.31 -14.82
CA THR A 165 17.46 -4.33 -13.54
C THR A 165 18.22 -3.48 -12.53
N ARG A 166 17.56 -2.45 -12.04
CA ARG A 166 18.12 -1.51 -11.07
C ARG A 166 17.53 -1.68 -9.67
N LEU A 167 16.23 -1.99 -9.61
CA LEU A 167 15.46 -1.97 -8.39
C LEU A 167 14.48 -3.15 -8.34
N ILE A 168 14.33 -3.77 -7.17
CA ILE A 168 13.19 -4.63 -6.85
C ILE A 168 12.27 -3.83 -5.91
N LEU A 169 10.99 -3.71 -6.27
CA LEU A 169 9.96 -3.10 -5.45
C LEU A 169 9.08 -4.20 -4.87
N ILE A 170 9.07 -4.32 -3.56
CA ILE A 170 8.18 -5.24 -2.84
C ILE A 170 7.20 -4.44 -1.98
N ASN A 171 6.04 -5.03 -1.73
CA ASN A 171 5.09 -4.56 -0.74
C ASN A 171 4.74 -5.73 0.18
N SER A 172 5.09 -5.63 1.46
CA SER A 172 4.75 -6.63 2.46
C SER A 172 4.54 -5.94 3.81
N PRO A 173 3.35 -6.11 4.39
CA PRO A 173 2.16 -6.84 3.91
C PRO A 173 1.60 -6.28 2.60
N HIS A 174 1.06 -7.15 1.75
CA HIS A 174 0.82 -6.88 0.33
C HIS A 174 -0.60 -6.37 0.03
N ASN A 175 -0.71 -5.20 -0.57
CA ASN A 175 -1.94 -4.68 -1.18
C ASN A 175 -1.91 -4.96 -2.69
N PRO A 176 -2.90 -5.68 -3.26
CA PRO A 176 -4.28 -5.85 -2.76
C PRO A 176 -4.58 -7.21 -2.09
N THR A 177 -3.62 -8.11 -1.95
CA THR A 177 -3.89 -9.53 -1.66
C THR A 177 -4.05 -9.87 -0.17
N GLY A 178 -3.56 -8.99 0.73
CA GLY A 178 -3.50 -9.27 2.16
C GLY A 178 -2.41 -10.30 2.56
N ARG A 179 -1.55 -10.70 1.64
CA ARG A 179 -0.46 -11.65 1.89
C ARG A 179 0.67 -11.00 2.69
N VAL A 180 1.25 -11.74 3.62
CA VAL A 180 2.54 -11.41 4.27
C VAL A 180 3.61 -12.30 3.63
N LEU A 181 4.69 -11.71 3.11
CA LEU A 181 5.81 -12.50 2.57
C LEU A 181 6.50 -13.25 3.70
N ASP A 182 6.70 -14.55 3.50
CA ASP A 182 7.34 -15.36 4.51
C ASP A 182 8.88 -15.21 4.50
N ARG A 183 9.53 -15.74 5.55
CA ARG A 183 10.98 -15.64 5.70
C ARG A 183 11.74 -16.27 4.52
N GLN A 184 11.23 -17.33 3.92
CA GLN A 184 11.90 -18.00 2.79
C GLN A 184 11.80 -17.13 1.52
N GLU A 185 10.65 -16.53 1.28
CA GLU A 185 10.45 -15.61 0.16
C GLU A 185 11.34 -14.37 0.29
N LEU A 186 11.37 -13.75 1.48
CA LEU A 186 12.22 -12.60 1.75
C LEU A 186 13.73 -12.94 1.68
N ALA A 187 14.15 -14.09 2.21
CA ALA A 187 15.54 -14.55 2.09
C ALA A 187 15.95 -14.79 0.63
N GLY A 188 15.04 -15.34 -0.19
CA GLY A 188 15.28 -15.51 -1.62
C GLY A 188 15.40 -14.19 -2.38
N ILE A 189 14.59 -13.19 -2.04
CA ILE A 189 14.67 -11.82 -2.59
C ILE A 189 15.99 -11.16 -2.15
N ALA A 190 16.36 -11.28 -0.87
CA ALA A 190 17.60 -10.73 -0.32
C ALA A 190 18.84 -11.31 -1.01
N ASP A 191 18.90 -12.63 -1.13
CA ASP A 191 19.98 -13.33 -1.83
C ASP A 191 20.13 -12.89 -3.28
N LEU A 192 19.01 -12.73 -3.99
CA LEU A 192 18.99 -12.23 -5.36
C LEU A 192 19.52 -10.79 -5.44
N ALA A 193 19.05 -9.92 -4.56
CA ALA A 193 19.46 -8.51 -4.52
C ALA A 193 20.96 -8.38 -4.21
N VAL A 194 21.49 -9.16 -3.30
CA VAL A 194 22.93 -9.17 -2.96
C VAL A 194 23.76 -9.68 -4.13
N ARG A 195 23.38 -10.81 -4.76
CA ARG A 195 24.14 -11.39 -5.88
C ARG A 195 24.23 -10.49 -7.09
N HIS A 196 23.19 -9.72 -7.38
CA HIS A 196 23.11 -8.87 -8.57
C HIS A 196 23.33 -7.38 -8.27
N ASP A 197 23.74 -7.05 -7.03
CA ASP A 197 23.94 -5.68 -6.55
C ASP A 197 22.73 -4.76 -6.80
N LEU A 198 21.53 -5.28 -6.55
CA LEU A 198 20.28 -4.54 -6.75
C LEU A 198 19.90 -3.76 -5.49
N LEU A 199 19.24 -2.63 -5.69
CA LEU A 199 18.54 -1.92 -4.62
C LEU A 199 17.16 -2.53 -4.41
N VAL A 200 16.62 -2.39 -3.20
CA VAL A 200 15.24 -2.80 -2.90
C VAL A 200 14.48 -1.64 -2.29
N LEU A 201 13.30 -1.37 -2.85
CA LEU A 201 12.31 -0.47 -2.27
C LEU A 201 11.23 -1.33 -1.63
N SER A 202 11.18 -1.33 -0.29
CA SER A 202 10.25 -2.11 0.50
C SER A 202 9.13 -1.22 1.03
N ASP A 203 7.94 -1.37 0.47
CA ASP A 203 6.73 -0.71 0.96
C ASP A 203 6.12 -1.53 2.09
N GLU A 204 6.27 -1.03 3.32
CA GLU A 204 5.91 -1.71 4.56
C GLU A 204 4.79 -0.98 5.32
N VAL A 205 3.97 -0.18 4.63
CA VAL A 205 2.93 0.66 5.25
C VAL A 205 1.91 -0.09 6.09
N TYR A 206 1.78 -1.40 5.91
CA TYR A 206 0.88 -2.26 6.68
C TYR A 206 1.59 -3.07 7.78
N GLU A 207 2.81 -2.70 8.16
CA GLU A 207 3.69 -3.43 9.09
C GLU A 207 3.00 -3.86 10.41
N HIS A 208 2.06 -3.06 10.92
CA HIS A 208 1.31 -3.35 12.14
C HIS A 208 -0.03 -4.07 11.93
N LEU A 209 -0.45 -4.26 10.69
CA LEU A 209 -1.78 -4.79 10.36
C LEU A 209 -1.68 -6.23 9.87
N THR A 210 -1.09 -7.11 10.69
CA THR A 210 -0.97 -8.56 10.44
C THR A 210 -1.89 -9.33 11.38
N PHE A 211 -2.42 -10.47 10.95
CA PHE A 211 -3.46 -11.23 11.65
C PHE A 211 -3.04 -12.69 11.87
N ASP A 212 -3.73 -13.39 12.77
CA ASP A 212 -3.58 -14.84 13.01
C ASP A 212 -2.15 -15.27 13.35
N GLY A 213 -1.38 -14.42 14.02
CA GLY A 213 0.00 -14.70 14.40
C GLY A 213 1.03 -14.56 13.27
N HIS A 214 0.61 -14.05 12.09
CA HIS A 214 1.57 -13.67 11.06
C HIS A 214 2.36 -12.43 11.51
N GLU A 215 3.67 -12.47 11.27
CA GLU A 215 4.59 -11.39 11.65
C GLU A 215 5.13 -10.68 10.41
N HIS A 216 5.18 -9.35 10.47
CA HIS A 216 5.91 -8.56 9.50
C HIS A 216 7.43 -8.71 9.73
N LEU A 217 8.16 -9.00 8.67
CA LEU A 217 9.62 -9.09 8.68
C LEU A 217 10.18 -8.04 7.72
N PRO A 218 10.82 -6.96 8.23
CA PRO A 218 11.45 -5.98 7.36
C PRO A 218 12.58 -6.59 6.55
N LEU A 219 12.61 -6.32 5.24
CA LEU A 219 13.67 -6.87 4.39
C LEU A 219 15.05 -6.34 4.77
N ALA A 220 15.14 -5.13 5.32
CA ALA A 220 16.38 -4.54 5.81
C ALA A 220 17.05 -5.35 6.94
N SER A 221 16.31 -6.23 7.64
CA SER A 221 16.85 -7.10 8.69
C SER A 221 17.60 -8.35 8.16
N PHE A 222 17.50 -8.63 6.86
CA PHE A 222 18.16 -9.78 6.26
C PHE A 222 19.65 -9.48 5.95
N PRO A 223 20.53 -10.49 5.96
CA PRO A 223 21.97 -10.30 5.70
C PRO A 223 22.23 -9.56 4.38
N GLY A 224 23.05 -8.52 4.44
CA GLY A 224 23.43 -7.71 3.28
C GLY A 224 22.36 -6.73 2.76
N MET A 225 21.18 -6.64 3.42
CA MET A 225 20.08 -5.82 2.93
C MET A 225 20.03 -4.41 3.52
N ARG A 226 20.62 -4.20 4.71
CA ARG A 226 20.56 -2.92 5.44
C ARG A 226 20.97 -1.70 4.58
N ASP A 227 22.04 -1.82 3.82
CA ASP A 227 22.62 -0.71 3.05
C ASP A 227 22.04 -0.59 1.62
N ARG A 228 21.20 -1.53 1.19
CA ARG A 228 20.58 -1.55 -0.14
C ARG A 228 19.05 -1.48 -0.12
N THR A 229 18.43 -1.40 1.06
CA THR A 229 16.99 -1.32 1.21
C THR A 229 16.55 0.09 1.58
N LEU A 230 15.56 0.61 0.83
CA LEU A 230 14.76 1.76 1.21
C LEU A 230 13.47 1.22 1.82
N GLN A 231 13.36 1.28 3.13
CA GLN A 231 12.18 0.85 3.88
C GLN A 231 11.21 2.02 3.98
N VAL A 232 10.01 1.87 3.44
CA VAL A 232 8.96 2.90 3.38
C VAL A 232 7.81 2.52 4.28
N SER A 233 7.36 3.45 5.12
CA SER A 233 6.14 3.28 5.91
C SER A 233 5.34 4.58 6.01
N SER A 234 4.17 4.55 6.67
CA SER A 234 3.33 5.73 6.82
C SER A 234 2.36 5.64 8.01
N ALA A 235 2.20 6.77 8.68
CA ALA A 235 1.23 6.94 9.77
C ALA A 235 -0.23 6.74 9.33
N GLY A 236 -0.52 7.02 8.07
CA GLY A 236 -1.89 6.94 7.53
C GLY A 236 -2.52 5.56 7.63
N LYS A 237 -1.70 4.50 7.57
CA LYS A 237 -2.16 3.12 7.69
C LYS A 237 -2.18 2.67 9.14
N THR A 238 -1.12 3.00 9.88
CA THR A 238 -0.97 2.65 11.29
C THR A 238 -2.02 3.31 12.18
N PHE A 239 -2.34 4.59 11.95
CA PHE A 239 -3.20 5.39 12.82
C PHE A 239 -4.52 5.82 12.17
N SER A 240 -4.96 5.20 11.09
CA SER A 240 -6.21 5.57 10.38
C SER A 240 -6.27 7.06 9.97
N ALA A 241 -5.12 7.69 9.75
CA ALA A 241 -4.97 9.11 9.42
C ALA A 241 -4.47 9.31 7.97
N THR A 242 -5.11 8.65 7.01
CA THR A 242 -4.65 8.59 5.60
C THR A 242 -4.58 9.96 4.93
N GLY A 243 -5.44 10.90 5.32
CA GLY A 243 -5.49 12.28 4.81
C GLY A 243 -4.33 13.16 5.28
N TRP A 244 -3.63 12.81 6.34
CA TRP A 244 -2.52 13.62 6.89
C TRP A 244 -1.27 13.56 6.03
N LYS A 245 -1.11 12.52 5.25
CA LYS A 245 0.02 12.35 4.34
C LYS A 245 1.38 12.46 5.02
N ILE A 246 1.55 11.77 6.15
CA ILE A 246 2.85 11.61 6.83
C ILE A 246 3.34 10.19 6.58
N GLY A 247 4.47 10.09 5.90
CA GLY A 247 5.22 8.87 5.66
C GLY A 247 6.70 9.09 5.86
N TRP A 248 7.50 8.06 5.71
CA TRP A 248 8.95 8.13 5.86
C TRP A 248 9.68 7.07 5.06
N VAL A 249 10.98 7.30 4.88
CA VAL A 249 11.95 6.34 4.36
C VAL A 249 13.04 6.16 5.40
N CYS A 250 13.37 4.90 5.71
CA CYS A 250 14.57 4.52 6.44
C CYS A 250 15.53 3.79 5.50
N ALA A 251 16.78 4.27 5.39
CA ALA A 251 17.79 3.70 4.51
C ALA A 251 19.19 4.15 4.90
N GLY A 252 20.24 3.59 4.30
CA GLY A 252 21.60 4.08 4.45
C GLY A 252 21.75 5.55 3.99
N PRO A 253 22.73 6.29 4.54
CA PRO A 253 22.85 7.75 4.35
C PRO A 253 22.88 8.19 2.87
N ALA A 254 23.62 7.46 2.01
CA ALA A 254 23.72 7.79 0.59
C ALA A 254 22.37 7.66 -0.15
N LEU A 255 21.55 6.68 0.21
CA LEU A 255 20.19 6.50 -0.35
C LEU A 255 19.26 7.61 0.14
N ILE A 256 19.33 7.97 1.42
CA ILE A 256 18.56 9.08 1.98
C ILE A 256 18.93 10.41 1.31
N ASP A 257 20.20 10.67 1.07
CA ASP A 257 20.65 11.88 0.38
C ASP A 257 20.12 11.95 -1.05
N ALA A 258 20.17 10.84 -1.78
CA ALA A 258 19.62 10.75 -3.14
C ALA A 258 18.11 11.03 -3.17
N VAL A 259 17.34 10.40 -2.28
CA VAL A 259 15.88 10.61 -2.21
C VAL A 259 15.55 12.03 -1.76
N THR A 260 16.29 12.59 -0.80
CA THR A 260 16.12 13.97 -0.33
C THR A 260 16.33 14.96 -1.46
N THR A 261 17.37 14.75 -2.29
CA THR A 261 17.69 15.60 -3.45
C THR A 261 16.53 15.69 -4.43
N THR A 262 15.80 14.60 -4.64
CA THR A 262 14.62 14.58 -5.51
C THR A 262 13.38 15.12 -4.80
N LYS A 263 13.13 14.68 -3.58
CA LYS A 263 11.92 15.00 -2.80
C LYS A 263 11.78 16.51 -2.57
N GLN A 264 12.88 17.23 -2.35
CA GLN A 264 12.84 18.68 -2.12
C GLN A 264 12.23 19.50 -3.27
N PHE A 265 12.19 18.93 -4.49
CA PHE A 265 11.57 19.56 -5.67
C PHE A 265 10.18 19.00 -6.00
N LEU A 266 9.66 18.05 -5.22
CA LEU A 266 8.30 17.53 -5.32
C LEU A 266 7.35 18.32 -4.41
N THR A 267 7.42 18.09 -3.11
CA THR A 267 6.57 18.78 -2.12
C THR A 267 7.36 19.68 -1.19
N TYR A 268 8.69 19.68 -1.27
CA TYR A 268 9.62 20.36 -0.35
C TYR A 268 9.50 19.79 1.07
N VAL A 269 8.46 20.19 1.82
CA VAL A 269 8.13 19.73 3.17
C VAL A 269 6.62 19.47 3.28
N ASN A 270 6.17 18.84 4.35
CA ASN A 270 4.76 18.51 4.50
C ASN A 270 4.32 18.50 5.98
N GLY A 271 3.04 18.76 6.20
CA GLY A 271 2.28 18.44 7.39
C GLY A 271 2.91 18.81 8.73
N ALA A 272 3.45 20.04 8.89
CA ALA A 272 4.19 20.45 10.08
C ALA A 272 3.52 20.04 11.41
N PRO A 273 2.24 20.38 11.71
CA PRO A 273 1.62 20.00 12.96
C PRO A 273 1.39 18.49 13.08
N PHE A 274 1.13 17.80 11.96
CA PHE A 274 0.89 16.36 11.94
C PHE A 274 2.17 15.54 12.18
N GLN A 275 3.35 16.09 11.89
CA GLN A 275 4.61 15.44 12.22
C GLN A 275 4.78 15.28 13.74
N TRP A 276 4.40 16.29 14.52
CA TRP A 276 4.38 16.22 15.99
C TRP A 276 3.43 15.15 16.48
N ALA A 277 2.22 15.11 15.94
CA ALA A 277 1.22 14.11 16.30
C ALA A 277 1.67 12.67 15.98
N VAL A 278 2.33 12.47 14.84
CA VAL A 278 2.84 11.16 14.47
C VAL A 278 4.02 10.75 15.35
N ALA A 279 4.87 11.68 15.78
CA ALA A 279 5.92 11.40 16.76
C ALA A 279 5.35 10.86 18.07
N GLU A 280 4.31 11.51 18.62
CA GLU A 280 3.57 11.03 19.80
C GLU A 280 2.89 9.68 19.54
N GLY A 281 2.30 9.50 18.35
CA GLY A 281 1.65 8.25 17.95
C GLY A 281 2.62 7.05 17.92
N LEU A 282 3.82 7.24 17.39
CA LEU A 282 4.85 6.18 17.35
C LEU A 282 5.40 5.83 18.73
N ALA A 283 5.27 6.72 19.71
CA ALA A 283 5.64 6.49 21.11
C ALA A 283 4.53 5.83 21.93
N LEU A 284 3.35 5.59 21.37
CA LEU A 284 2.26 4.90 22.08
C LEU A 284 2.68 3.47 22.49
N PRO A 285 2.17 2.96 23.63
CA PRO A 285 2.42 1.59 24.05
C PRO A 285 1.96 0.56 23.01
N GLN A 286 2.61 -0.60 22.99
CA GLN A 286 2.33 -1.66 22.01
C GLN A 286 0.88 -2.15 22.02
N ASP A 287 0.21 -2.12 23.18
CA ASP A 287 -1.21 -2.51 23.30
C ASP A 287 -2.16 -1.63 22.47
N ARG A 288 -1.78 -0.37 22.18
CA ARG A 288 -2.57 0.50 21.28
C ARG A 288 -2.50 0.03 19.83
N PHE A 289 -1.34 -0.39 19.36
CA PHE A 289 -1.20 -0.98 18.02
C PHE A 289 -1.95 -2.31 17.94
N GLU A 290 -1.85 -3.12 18.99
CA GLU A 290 -2.56 -4.40 19.10
C GLU A 290 -4.09 -4.20 19.09
N GLN A 291 -4.61 -3.19 19.76
CA GLN A 291 -6.04 -2.87 19.76
C GLN A 291 -6.54 -2.52 18.34
N ILE A 292 -5.77 -1.72 17.58
CA ILE A 292 -6.08 -1.38 16.18
C ILE A 292 -6.10 -2.66 15.33
N ARG A 293 -5.08 -3.49 15.47
CA ARG A 293 -4.94 -4.76 14.75
C ARG A 293 -6.11 -5.71 15.02
N LEU A 294 -6.47 -5.92 16.30
CA LEU A 294 -7.56 -6.80 16.69
C LEU A 294 -8.92 -6.29 16.17
N THR A 295 -9.17 -5.00 16.22
CA THR A 295 -10.39 -4.40 15.67
C THR A 295 -10.52 -4.70 14.17
N LEU A 296 -9.43 -4.56 13.40
CA LEU A 296 -9.42 -4.87 11.97
C LEU A 296 -9.55 -6.37 11.72
N GLN A 297 -8.96 -7.24 12.53
CA GLN A 297 -9.09 -8.69 12.40
C GLN A 297 -10.57 -9.14 12.56
N VAL A 298 -11.28 -8.60 13.54
CA VAL A 298 -12.73 -8.85 13.72
C VAL A 298 -13.51 -8.41 12.48
N GLY A 299 -13.22 -7.22 11.95
CA GLY A 299 -13.87 -6.71 10.74
C GLY A 299 -13.58 -7.58 9.51
N ARG A 300 -12.33 -8.07 9.37
CA ARG A 300 -11.94 -9.03 8.33
C ARG A 300 -12.79 -10.29 8.40
N ASP A 301 -12.85 -10.90 9.57
CA ASP A 301 -13.55 -12.20 9.76
C ASP A 301 -15.04 -12.06 9.46
N GLN A 302 -15.63 -10.94 9.87
CA GLN A 302 -17.03 -10.63 9.59
C GLN A 302 -17.29 -10.48 8.09
N LEU A 303 -16.45 -9.72 7.37
CA LEU A 303 -16.61 -9.55 5.92
C LEU A 303 -16.36 -10.85 5.16
N ILE A 304 -15.34 -11.64 5.53
CA ILE A 304 -15.07 -12.94 4.94
C ILE A 304 -16.28 -13.86 5.12
N GLY A 305 -16.90 -13.88 6.29
CA GLY A 305 -18.12 -14.64 6.54
C GLY A 305 -19.25 -14.31 5.55
N GLY A 306 -19.49 -13.01 5.29
CA GLY A 306 -20.48 -12.54 4.32
C GLY A 306 -20.14 -12.94 2.88
N LEU A 307 -18.87 -12.81 2.48
CA LEU A 307 -18.41 -13.20 1.13
C LEU A 307 -18.53 -14.70 0.88
N VAL A 308 -18.20 -15.54 1.87
CA VAL A 308 -18.34 -17.00 1.79
C VAL A 308 -19.83 -17.39 1.75
N ALA A 309 -20.68 -16.74 2.56
CA ALA A 309 -22.13 -16.95 2.52
C ALA A 309 -22.75 -16.55 1.17
N ALA A 310 -22.16 -15.56 0.49
CA ALA A 310 -22.51 -15.19 -0.88
C ALA A 310 -22.09 -16.22 -1.93
N GLY A 311 -21.32 -17.25 -1.57
CA GLY A 311 -20.82 -18.28 -2.49
C GLY A 311 -19.49 -17.92 -3.17
N LEU A 312 -18.82 -16.85 -2.76
CA LEU A 312 -17.53 -16.44 -3.31
C LEU A 312 -16.39 -17.30 -2.75
N ARG A 313 -15.36 -17.52 -3.55
CA ARG A 313 -14.12 -18.15 -3.10
C ARG A 313 -13.14 -17.04 -2.66
N VAL A 314 -12.78 -17.03 -1.38
CA VAL A 314 -12.01 -15.95 -0.75
C VAL A 314 -10.56 -16.40 -0.50
N ALA A 315 -9.57 -15.55 -0.83
CA ALA A 315 -8.21 -15.72 -0.34
C ALA A 315 -8.13 -15.29 1.12
N THR A 316 -7.46 -16.09 1.96
CA THR A 316 -7.27 -15.72 3.37
C THR A 316 -6.36 -14.51 3.46
N SER A 317 -6.90 -13.37 3.94
CA SER A 317 -6.13 -12.16 4.20
C SER A 317 -5.34 -12.32 5.51
N GLN A 318 -4.04 -12.38 5.40
CA GLN A 318 -3.11 -12.48 6.53
C GLN A 318 -2.80 -11.11 7.15
N ALA A 319 -3.09 -10.04 6.41
CA ALA A 319 -2.72 -8.68 6.78
C ALA A 319 -3.46 -7.61 5.96
N THR A 320 -3.11 -6.35 6.18
CA THR A 320 -3.69 -5.16 5.55
C THR A 320 -5.12 -4.88 6.04
N TYR A 321 -5.96 -4.35 5.21
CA TYR A 321 -7.40 -4.26 5.43
C TYR A 321 -8.18 -4.58 4.14
N PHE A 322 -7.60 -5.46 3.30
CA PHE A 322 -8.20 -5.92 2.05
C PHE A 322 -8.39 -7.42 2.04
N VAL A 323 -9.42 -7.85 1.36
CA VAL A 323 -9.66 -9.24 1.02
C VAL A 323 -9.96 -9.36 -0.48
N THR A 324 -9.39 -10.37 -1.13
CA THR A 324 -9.63 -10.68 -2.52
C THR A 324 -10.53 -11.91 -2.62
N ALA A 325 -11.56 -11.81 -3.46
CA ALA A 325 -12.49 -12.90 -3.73
C ALA A 325 -12.57 -13.20 -5.24
N ASP A 326 -12.72 -14.47 -5.58
CA ASP A 326 -13.02 -14.98 -6.92
C ASP A 326 -14.53 -15.09 -7.10
N ILE A 327 -15.05 -14.42 -8.12
CA ILE A 327 -16.48 -14.34 -8.44
C ILE A 327 -16.95 -15.48 -9.36
N SER A 328 -16.05 -16.33 -9.85
CA SER A 328 -16.41 -17.42 -10.77
C SER A 328 -17.44 -18.41 -10.23
N PRO A 329 -17.52 -18.71 -8.91
CA PRO A 329 -18.58 -19.57 -8.39
C PRO A 329 -20.00 -19.00 -8.57
N LEU A 330 -20.14 -17.68 -8.76
CA LEU A 330 -21.42 -17.04 -9.08
C LEU A 330 -21.75 -17.05 -10.58
N GLY A 331 -20.92 -17.69 -11.41
CA GLY A 331 -21.06 -17.68 -12.87
C GLY A 331 -20.53 -16.41 -13.53
N GLU A 332 -19.88 -15.52 -12.78
CA GLU A 332 -19.35 -14.25 -13.28
C GLU A 332 -17.94 -14.42 -13.89
N ALA A 333 -17.71 -13.76 -15.01
CA ALA A 333 -16.47 -13.90 -15.77
C ALA A 333 -15.57 -12.66 -15.72
N ASP A 334 -16.12 -11.48 -15.40
CA ASP A 334 -15.39 -10.21 -15.40
C ASP A 334 -15.72 -9.36 -14.16
N GLY A 335 -14.67 -9.04 -13.39
CA GLY A 335 -14.76 -8.26 -12.16
C GLY A 335 -15.19 -6.82 -12.38
N TYR A 336 -14.91 -6.24 -13.56
CA TYR A 336 -15.37 -4.89 -13.90
C TYR A 336 -16.89 -4.84 -14.01
N ASP A 337 -17.48 -5.75 -14.80
CA ASP A 337 -18.92 -5.83 -14.97
C ASP A 337 -19.61 -6.17 -13.65
N PHE A 338 -19.02 -7.10 -12.89
CA PHE A 338 -19.51 -7.45 -11.56
C PHE A 338 -19.52 -6.25 -10.61
N CYS A 339 -18.42 -5.50 -10.50
CA CYS A 339 -18.32 -4.33 -9.60
C CYS A 339 -19.27 -3.20 -10.00
N ARG A 340 -19.55 -3.00 -11.28
CA ARG A 340 -20.50 -1.99 -11.76
C ARG A 340 -21.94 -2.34 -11.44
N THR A 341 -22.30 -3.60 -11.48
CA THR A 341 -23.68 -4.07 -11.20
C THR A 341 -23.92 -4.37 -9.72
N LEU A 342 -22.84 -4.57 -8.93
CA LEU A 342 -22.93 -4.95 -7.53
C LEU A 342 -23.75 -3.97 -6.66
N PRO A 343 -23.67 -2.63 -6.84
CA PRO A 343 -24.49 -1.68 -6.10
C PRO A 343 -26.00 -1.86 -6.30
N GLU A 344 -26.43 -2.17 -7.50
CA GLU A 344 -27.85 -2.42 -7.81
C GLU A 344 -28.30 -3.79 -7.28
N ARG A 345 -27.40 -4.77 -7.28
CA ARG A 345 -27.71 -6.15 -6.87
C ARG A 345 -27.80 -6.32 -5.35
N CYS A 346 -26.92 -5.66 -4.61
CA CYS A 346 -26.89 -5.81 -3.15
C CYS A 346 -26.50 -4.53 -2.38
N GLY A 347 -26.34 -3.37 -3.04
CA GLY A 347 -26.02 -2.11 -2.37
C GLY A 347 -24.60 -2.04 -1.78
N VAL A 348 -23.61 -2.71 -2.41
CA VAL A 348 -22.20 -2.69 -2.00
C VAL A 348 -21.33 -2.34 -3.20
N VAL A 349 -20.23 -1.62 -2.98
CA VAL A 349 -19.21 -1.29 -3.98
C VAL A 349 -17.90 -1.99 -3.64
N ALA A 350 -17.24 -2.55 -4.66
CA ALA A 350 -15.94 -3.21 -4.58
C ALA A 350 -15.01 -2.71 -5.71
N ILE A 351 -13.77 -3.22 -5.77
CA ILE A 351 -12.81 -2.88 -6.84
C ILE A 351 -12.45 -4.12 -7.64
N PRO A 352 -12.53 -4.09 -8.99
CA PRO A 352 -12.08 -5.19 -9.83
C PRO A 352 -10.54 -5.30 -9.76
N ASN A 353 -10.02 -6.48 -9.41
CA ASN A 353 -8.58 -6.68 -9.24
C ASN A 353 -7.78 -6.56 -10.53
N GLN A 354 -8.41 -6.71 -11.69
CA GLN A 354 -7.73 -6.61 -12.99
C GLN A 354 -7.03 -5.27 -13.20
N VAL A 355 -7.41 -4.21 -12.49
CA VAL A 355 -6.78 -2.88 -12.55
C VAL A 355 -5.38 -2.85 -11.91
N PHE A 356 -5.04 -3.86 -11.12
CA PHE A 356 -3.74 -4.00 -10.45
C PHE A 356 -2.76 -4.86 -11.25
N TYR A 357 -3.14 -5.30 -12.45
CA TYR A 357 -2.32 -6.10 -13.34
C TYR A 357 -1.97 -5.32 -14.61
N ALA A 358 -0.74 -5.44 -15.08
CA ALA A 358 -0.31 -4.83 -16.34
C ALA A 358 -1.06 -5.45 -17.53
N GLU A 359 -1.17 -6.79 -17.52
CA GLU A 359 -1.89 -7.57 -18.53
C GLU A 359 -2.75 -8.64 -17.83
N PRO A 360 -3.99 -8.29 -17.43
CA PRO A 360 -4.83 -9.23 -16.69
C PRO A 360 -5.31 -10.37 -17.58
N ASP A 361 -4.98 -11.60 -17.21
CA ASP A 361 -5.54 -12.81 -17.82
C ASP A 361 -6.95 -13.12 -17.32
N GLN A 362 -7.52 -14.24 -17.77
CA GLN A 362 -8.85 -14.65 -17.37
C GLN A 362 -8.99 -14.91 -15.86
N ALA A 363 -7.93 -15.40 -15.18
CA ALA A 363 -7.96 -15.62 -13.74
C ALA A 363 -7.99 -14.30 -12.97
N ALA A 364 -7.12 -13.34 -13.33
CA ALA A 364 -7.10 -12.00 -12.71
C ALA A 364 -8.41 -11.22 -12.93
N ARG A 365 -9.06 -11.40 -14.11
CA ARG A 365 -10.35 -10.75 -14.41
C ARG A 365 -11.50 -11.20 -13.52
N ARG A 366 -11.42 -12.38 -12.90
CA ARG A 366 -12.44 -12.90 -11.98
C ARG A 366 -12.24 -12.51 -10.53
N LEU A 367 -11.22 -11.72 -10.23
CA LEU A 367 -10.89 -11.32 -8.87
C LEU A 367 -11.43 -9.93 -8.56
N VAL A 368 -11.96 -9.79 -7.35
CA VAL A 368 -12.53 -8.55 -6.83
C VAL A 368 -11.96 -8.29 -5.44
N ARG A 369 -11.59 -7.06 -5.13
CA ARG A 369 -11.09 -6.64 -3.83
C ARG A 369 -12.15 -5.90 -3.02
N PHE A 370 -12.27 -6.25 -1.74
CA PHE A 370 -13.07 -5.57 -0.74
C PHE A 370 -12.17 -5.03 0.38
N ALA A 371 -12.54 -3.89 0.95
CA ALA A 371 -11.88 -3.30 2.10
C ALA A 371 -12.73 -3.48 3.37
N PHE A 372 -12.10 -3.92 4.47
CA PHE A 372 -12.77 -4.12 5.76
C PHE A 372 -12.38 -3.11 6.83
N CYS A 373 -11.75 -2.00 6.45
CA CYS A 373 -11.43 -0.90 7.36
C CYS A 373 -12.64 0.03 7.57
N LYS A 374 -13.75 -0.54 7.98
CA LYS A 374 -15.01 0.16 8.23
C LYS A 374 -15.51 -0.17 9.65
N ARG A 375 -16.41 0.67 10.15
CA ARG A 375 -17.04 0.44 11.46
C ARG A 375 -17.76 -0.91 11.50
N PRO A 376 -17.79 -1.59 12.66
CA PRO A 376 -18.36 -2.94 12.76
C PRO A 376 -19.81 -3.04 12.26
N GLU A 377 -20.64 -2.05 12.53
CA GLU A 377 -22.04 -2.03 12.06
C GLU A 377 -22.15 -1.90 10.53
N VAL A 378 -21.22 -1.15 9.90
CA VAL A 378 -21.16 -1.02 8.43
C VAL A 378 -20.73 -2.34 7.80
N LEU A 379 -19.77 -3.05 8.41
CA LEU A 379 -19.31 -4.36 7.93
C LEU A 379 -20.40 -5.43 8.12
N ALA A 380 -21.14 -5.40 9.23
CA ALA A 380 -22.27 -6.29 9.46
C ALA A 380 -23.32 -6.15 8.35
N GLU A 381 -23.75 -4.90 8.12
CA GLU A 381 -24.72 -4.62 7.06
C GLU A 381 -24.21 -5.01 5.68
N ALA A 382 -22.93 -4.73 5.37
CA ALA A 382 -22.34 -5.12 4.09
C ALA A 382 -22.27 -6.64 3.93
N ALA A 383 -21.92 -7.38 4.98
CA ALA A 383 -21.87 -8.83 4.97
C ALA A 383 -23.28 -9.45 4.71
N ASP A 384 -24.32 -8.94 5.39
CA ASP A 384 -25.70 -9.36 5.19
C ASP A 384 -26.18 -9.07 3.76
N ARG A 385 -25.89 -7.90 3.23
CA ARG A 385 -26.21 -7.52 1.85
C ARG A 385 -25.51 -8.42 0.83
N LEU A 386 -24.22 -8.71 1.02
CA LEU A 386 -23.46 -9.60 0.14
C LEU A 386 -24.02 -11.02 0.18
N ALA A 387 -24.38 -11.54 1.36
CA ALA A 387 -24.96 -12.88 1.50
C ALA A 387 -26.25 -13.06 0.67
N SER A 388 -26.98 -11.97 0.40
CA SER A 388 -28.21 -12.02 -0.43
C SER A 388 -27.94 -12.36 -1.91
N LEU A 389 -26.70 -12.22 -2.40
CA LEU A 389 -26.34 -12.56 -3.79
C LEU A 389 -26.59 -14.04 -4.12
N SER A 390 -26.43 -14.95 -3.14
CA SER A 390 -26.69 -16.36 -3.31
C SER A 390 -28.17 -16.69 -3.45
N SER A 391 -29.07 -15.83 -2.94
CA SER A 391 -30.53 -16.06 -2.92
C SER A 391 -31.22 -15.68 -4.24
N GLY A 392 -30.57 -14.92 -5.09
CA GLY A 392 -31.09 -14.42 -6.38
C GLY A 392 -30.83 -15.34 -7.58
N SER A 393 -30.15 -16.46 -7.38
CA SER A 393 -29.77 -17.42 -8.44
C SER A 393 -30.75 -18.65 -8.54
N ARG A 394 -32.01 -18.48 -8.16
CA ARG A 394 -33.02 -19.53 -8.34
C ARG A 394 -34.09 -19.14 -9.36
#